data_53bb5e0482fa8768e8154aec642ac94a
#
_entry.id   53bb5e0482fa8768e8154aec642ac94a
#
_cell.length_a   1.000
_cell.length_b   1.000
_cell.length_c   1.000
_cell.angle_alpha   90.00
_cell.angle_beta   90.00
_cell.angle_gamma   90.00
#
_symmetry.space_group_name_H-M   'P 1'
#
loop_
_entity.id
_entity.type
_entity.pdbx_description
1 polymer ?
#
loop_
_entity_poly.entity_id
_entity_poly.type
_entity_poly.pdbx_seq_one_letter_code
_entity_poly.pdbx_strand_id
1 'polypeptide(L)'
;MRRLVGVSALLFLLSGAAFAEQVIRISTYKALPGKFEEVSKVTDEEITGVYAGMRGLKWVRFYYDPATGDRGSVTLWADRADLDAYMKSEERKGILARLRPLIEGDVTSRIYVVYESKK
;
A
#
# COMPACT_ATOMS: atom_id res chain seq x y z
N MET A 1 -6.11 -17.88 42.94
CA MET A 1 -5.88 -17.54 42.85
C MET A 1 -5.36 -17.00 41.98
N ARG A 2 -4.97 -16.58 41.67
CA ARG A 2 -4.33 -16.14 40.96
C ARG A 2 -4.49 -16.34 39.67
N ARG A 3 -4.83 -17.10 39.19
CA ARG A 3 -4.95 -17.51 38.02
C ARG A 3 -5.86 -16.78 37.18
N LEU A 4 -6.73 -16.22 37.57
CA LEU A 4 -7.77 -15.56 36.84
C LEU A 4 -7.28 -14.37 36.04
N VAL A 5 -6.29 -13.77 36.55
CA VAL A 5 -5.75 -12.59 35.89
C VAL A 5 -5.19 -12.92 34.52
N GLY A 6 -4.55 -14.06 34.42
CA GLY A 6 -4.00 -14.46 33.14
C GLY A 6 -5.03 -14.67 32.09
N VAL A 7 -6.17 -15.15 32.51
CA VAL A 7 -7.24 -15.42 31.56
C VAL A 7 -7.75 -14.14 30.94
N SER A 8 -7.89 -13.12 31.72
CA SER A 8 -8.39 -11.85 31.20
C SER A 8 -7.46 -11.29 30.15
N ALA A 9 -6.19 -11.35 30.42
CA ALA A 9 -5.23 -10.81 29.47
C ALA A 9 -5.29 -11.55 28.16
N LEU A 10 -5.49 -12.83 28.23
CA LEU A 10 -5.55 -13.63 27.04
C LEU A 10 -6.71 -13.23 26.16
N LEU A 11 -7.88 -13.03 26.73
CA LEU A 11 -9.03 -12.65 25.97
C LEU A 11 -8.83 -11.31 25.27
N PHE A 12 -8.24 -10.40 25.95
CA PHE A 12 -8.02 -9.10 25.39
C PHE A 12 -7.14 -9.15 24.14
N LEU A 13 -6.09 -9.91 24.20
CA LEU A 13 -5.19 -10.03 23.07
C LEU A 13 -5.88 -10.65 21.86
N LEU A 14 -6.69 -11.65 22.09
CA LEU A 14 -7.40 -12.30 20.99
C LEU A 14 -8.35 -11.34 20.30
N SER A 15 -9.03 -10.52 21.08
CA SER A 15 -9.95 -9.56 20.49
C SER A 15 -9.24 -8.60 19.57
N GLY A 16 -8.14 -8.07 20.01
CA GLY A 16 -7.41 -7.12 19.21
C GLY A 16 -6.96 -7.71 17.89
N ALA A 17 -6.43 -8.92 17.94
CA ALA A 17 -5.93 -9.56 16.73
C ALA A 17 -7.05 -9.89 15.77
N ALA A 18 -8.21 -10.24 16.29
CA ALA A 18 -9.31 -10.70 15.46
C ALA A 18 -9.96 -9.59 14.64
N PHE A 19 -9.79 -8.34 15.05
CA PHE A 19 -10.50 -7.24 14.41
C PHE A 19 -9.63 -6.22 13.72
N ALA A 20 -8.44 -6.61 13.31
CA ALA A 20 -7.61 -5.73 12.50
C ALA A 20 -8.33 -5.45 11.20
N GLU A 21 -8.43 -4.20 10.83
CA GLU A 21 -9.10 -3.80 9.60
C GLU A 21 -8.14 -3.75 8.45
N GLN A 22 -8.58 -4.28 7.31
CA GLN A 22 -7.82 -4.15 6.09
C GLN A 22 -7.98 -2.73 5.55
N VAL A 23 -6.96 -2.27 4.85
CA VAL A 23 -7.00 -0.94 4.25
C VAL A 23 -6.57 -1.03 2.79
N ILE A 24 -7.08 -0.09 2.00
CA ILE A 24 -6.73 0.05 0.59
C ILE A 24 -6.00 1.37 0.44
N ARG A 25 -4.89 1.35 -0.30
CA ARG A 25 -4.22 2.58 -0.67
C ARG A 25 -4.27 2.71 -2.19
N ILE A 26 -4.65 3.89 -2.66
CA ILE A 26 -4.61 4.21 -4.08
C ILE A 26 -3.53 5.28 -4.24
N SER A 27 -2.48 4.95 -5.00
CA SER A 27 -1.44 5.92 -5.31
C SER A 27 -1.66 6.41 -6.74
N THR A 28 -1.42 7.69 -6.96
CA THR A 28 -1.63 8.28 -8.27
C THR A 28 -0.49 9.25 -8.59
N TYR A 29 -0.03 9.20 -9.82
CA TYR A 29 0.95 10.14 -10.33
C TYR A 29 0.80 10.21 -11.85
N LYS A 30 1.45 11.18 -12.47
CA LYS A 30 1.34 11.38 -13.89
C LYS A 30 2.73 11.46 -14.49
N ALA A 31 2.97 10.67 -15.54
CA ALA A 31 4.26 10.70 -16.22
C ALA A 31 4.42 12.03 -16.95
N LEU A 32 5.65 12.54 -16.97
CA LEU A 32 5.97 13.67 -17.81
C LEU A 32 5.75 13.30 -19.28
N PRO A 33 5.48 14.28 -20.14
CA PRO A 33 5.32 13.99 -21.56
C PRO A 33 6.50 13.19 -22.12
N GLY A 34 6.18 12.11 -22.80
CA GLY A 34 7.20 11.25 -23.38
C GLY A 34 7.85 10.27 -22.43
N LYS A 35 7.44 10.25 -21.15
CA LYS A 35 8.08 9.38 -20.16
C LYS A 35 7.23 8.21 -19.72
N PHE A 36 6.07 8.01 -20.35
CA PHE A 36 5.17 6.95 -19.93
C PHE A 36 5.84 5.58 -19.94
N GLU A 37 6.59 5.28 -21.01
CA GLU A 37 7.24 3.98 -21.13
C GLU A 37 8.36 3.80 -20.09
N GLU A 38 9.09 4.86 -19.79
CA GLU A 38 10.12 4.76 -18.77
C GLU A 38 9.52 4.52 -17.40
N VAL A 39 8.37 5.13 -17.10
CA VAL A 39 7.66 4.87 -15.85
C VAL A 39 7.18 3.43 -15.81
N SER A 40 6.68 2.90 -16.94
CA SER A 40 6.26 1.51 -17.00
C SER A 40 7.43 0.58 -16.71
N LYS A 41 8.60 0.92 -17.20
CA LYS A 41 9.80 0.13 -16.99
C LYS A 41 10.19 0.11 -15.51
N VAL A 42 10.13 1.26 -14.85
CA VAL A 42 10.40 1.33 -13.42
C VAL A 42 9.39 0.47 -12.66
N THR A 43 8.12 0.51 -13.08
CA THR A 43 7.07 -0.30 -12.47
C THR A 43 7.41 -1.78 -12.59
N ASP A 44 7.70 -2.23 -13.81
CA ASP A 44 7.94 -3.64 -14.07
C ASP A 44 9.23 -4.16 -13.44
N GLU A 45 10.27 -3.35 -13.41
CA GLU A 45 11.59 -3.78 -12.97
C GLU A 45 11.84 -3.56 -11.49
N GLU A 46 11.19 -2.60 -10.87
CA GLU A 46 11.46 -2.26 -9.48
C GLU A 46 10.27 -2.29 -8.56
N ILE A 47 9.19 -1.63 -8.97
CA ILE A 47 8.05 -1.48 -8.05
C ILE A 47 7.41 -2.82 -7.75
N THR A 48 7.23 -3.66 -8.77
CA THR A 48 6.64 -4.99 -8.56
C THR A 48 7.48 -5.82 -7.60
N GLY A 49 8.81 -5.72 -7.72
CA GLY A 49 9.70 -6.47 -6.85
C GLY A 49 9.62 -6.01 -5.40
N VAL A 50 9.56 -4.71 -5.19
CA VAL A 50 9.43 -4.17 -3.84
C VAL A 50 8.11 -4.63 -3.22
N TYR A 51 7.01 -4.50 -3.96
CA TYR A 51 5.71 -4.92 -3.44
C TYR A 51 5.67 -6.42 -3.12
N ALA A 52 6.33 -7.24 -3.94
CA ALA A 52 6.32 -8.68 -3.70
C ALA A 52 6.91 -9.06 -2.34
N GLY A 53 7.81 -8.25 -1.80
CA GLY A 53 8.42 -8.51 -0.52
C GLY A 53 7.79 -7.77 0.66
N MET A 54 6.71 -7.04 0.43
CA MET A 54 6.14 -6.20 1.49
C MET A 54 5.24 -6.99 2.43
N ARG A 55 5.55 -6.89 3.71
CA ARG A 55 4.77 -7.54 4.74
C ARG A 55 3.36 -6.96 4.78
N GLY A 56 2.38 -7.83 4.81
CA GLY A 56 0.98 -7.43 4.95
C GLY A 56 0.31 -6.98 3.67
N LEU A 57 1.04 -6.90 2.58
CA LEU A 57 0.43 -6.57 1.29
C LEU A 57 -0.28 -7.82 0.76
N LYS A 58 -1.59 -7.69 0.55
CA LYS A 58 -2.41 -8.81 0.11
C LYS A 58 -2.45 -8.93 -1.40
N TRP A 59 -2.57 -7.82 -2.10
CA TRP A 59 -2.49 -7.80 -3.56
C TRP A 59 -2.27 -6.38 -4.04
N VAL A 60 -1.86 -6.27 -5.31
CA VAL A 60 -1.65 -5.00 -5.97
C VAL A 60 -2.22 -5.09 -7.38
N ARG A 61 -2.78 -3.98 -7.86
CA ARG A 61 -3.17 -3.80 -9.25
C ARG A 61 -2.65 -2.46 -9.70
N PHE A 62 -2.09 -2.43 -10.89
CA PHE A 62 -1.64 -1.17 -11.48
C PHE A 62 -2.71 -0.70 -12.45
N TYR A 63 -2.80 0.60 -12.60
CA TYR A 63 -3.81 1.20 -13.48
C TYR A 63 -3.25 2.42 -14.19
N TYR A 64 -3.89 2.80 -15.28
CA TYR A 64 -3.68 4.12 -15.85
C TYR A 64 -4.98 4.58 -16.48
N ASP A 65 -5.14 5.92 -16.60
CA ASP A 65 -6.30 6.54 -17.21
C ASP A 65 -5.87 7.05 -18.58
N PRO A 66 -6.35 6.44 -19.66
CA PRO A 66 -5.94 6.87 -21.00
C PRO A 66 -6.38 8.29 -21.35
N ALA A 67 -7.40 8.81 -20.67
CA ALA A 67 -7.89 10.16 -20.93
C ALA A 67 -6.99 11.23 -20.33
N THR A 68 -6.46 10.98 -19.13
CA THR A 68 -5.69 11.99 -18.39
C THR A 68 -4.20 11.69 -18.32
N GLY A 69 -3.81 10.43 -18.48
CA GLY A 69 -2.43 10.01 -18.29
C GLY A 69 -2.08 9.72 -16.85
N ASP A 70 -3.05 9.84 -15.94
CA ASP A 70 -2.82 9.46 -14.55
C ASP A 70 -2.58 7.97 -14.46
N ARG A 71 -1.71 7.55 -13.56
CA ARG A 71 -1.42 6.15 -13.34
C ARG A 71 -1.00 5.92 -11.90
N GLY A 72 -0.94 4.67 -11.51
CA GLY A 72 -0.55 4.33 -10.16
C GLY A 72 -0.91 2.92 -9.80
N SER A 73 -1.19 2.71 -8.53
CA SER A 73 -1.52 1.37 -8.05
C SER A 73 -2.62 1.41 -7.01
N VAL A 74 -3.31 0.27 -6.92
CA VAL A 74 -4.28 0.01 -5.85
C VAL A 74 -3.71 -1.16 -5.07
N THR A 75 -3.52 -0.99 -3.78
CA THR A 75 -2.95 -2.03 -2.92
C THR A 75 -3.89 -2.32 -1.77
N LEU A 76 -4.00 -3.60 -1.42
CA LEU A 76 -4.79 -4.02 -0.28
C LEU A 76 -3.84 -4.53 0.80
N TRP A 77 -3.98 -4.02 2.00
CA TRP A 77 -3.09 -4.32 3.13
C TRP A 77 -3.84 -5.01 4.26
N ALA A 78 -3.16 -5.91 4.94
CA ALA A 78 -3.75 -6.67 6.03
C ALA A 78 -4.23 -5.75 7.15
N ASP A 79 -3.46 -4.69 7.43
CA ASP A 79 -3.87 -3.69 8.42
C ASP A 79 -3.12 -2.39 8.18
N ARG A 80 -3.51 -1.37 8.91
CA ARG A 80 -2.93 -0.04 8.75
C ARG A 80 -1.46 0.01 9.15
N ALA A 81 -1.07 -0.77 10.14
CA ALA A 81 0.31 -0.75 10.61
C ALA A 81 1.27 -1.22 9.52
N ASP A 82 0.88 -2.25 8.75
CA ASP A 82 1.71 -2.73 7.66
C ASP A 82 1.85 -1.67 6.57
N LEU A 83 0.75 -1.00 6.23
CA LEU A 83 0.81 0.09 5.26
C LEU A 83 1.72 1.21 5.76
N ASP A 84 1.57 1.61 7.02
CA ASP A 84 2.38 2.69 7.57
C ASP A 84 3.87 2.33 7.53
N ALA A 85 4.20 1.07 7.80
CA ALA A 85 5.58 0.62 7.73
C ALA A 85 6.13 0.76 6.31
N TYR A 86 5.33 0.36 5.31
CA TYR A 86 5.75 0.53 3.92
C TYR A 86 5.94 2.01 3.59
N MET A 87 5.01 2.87 4.01
CA MET A 87 5.08 4.29 3.68
C MET A 87 6.33 4.97 4.23
N LYS A 88 6.92 4.41 5.29
CA LYS A 88 8.14 4.95 5.89
C LYS A 88 9.39 4.21 5.45
N SER A 89 9.26 3.18 4.63
CA SER A 89 10.37 2.28 4.33
C SER A 89 11.41 2.91 3.40
N GLU A 90 12.62 2.37 3.47
CA GLU A 90 13.68 2.75 2.55
C GLU A 90 13.36 2.31 1.14
N GLU A 91 12.66 1.18 1.01
CA GLU A 91 12.24 0.68 -0.30
C GLU A 91 11.35 1.69 -1.00
N ARG A 92 10.39 2.26 -0.27
CA ARG A 92 9.53 3.28 -0.88
C ARG A 92 10.30 4.53 -1.26
N LYS A 93 11.26 4.93 -0.43
CA LYS A 93 12.09 6.08 -0.74
C LYS A 93 12.85 5.87 -2.04
N GLY A 94 13.33 4.65 -2.26
CA GLY A 94 14.01 4.31 -3.50
C GLY A 94 13.11 4.41 -4.70
N ILE A 95 11.87 3.92 -4.58
CA ILE A 95 10.88 4.03 -5.65
C ILE A 95 10.63 5.50 -5.99
N LEU A 96 10.41 6.32 -4.96
CA LEU A 96 10.14 7.74 -5.19
C LEU A 96 11.32 8.44 -5.87
N ALA A 97 12.53 8.09 -5.49
CA ALA A 97 13.73 8.67 -6.10
C ALA A 97 13.81 8.31 -7.59
N ARG A 98 13.42 7.08 -7.95
CA ARG A 98 13.43 6.67 -9.35
C ARG A 98 12.32 7.30 -10.15
N LEU A 99 11.17 7.52 -9.54
CA LEU A 99 10.02 8.10 -10.24
C LEU A 99 10.12 9.61 -10.39
N ARG A 100 10.69 10.29 -9.40
CA ARG A 100 10.64 11.75 -9.36
C ARG A 100 11.06 12.44 -10.66
N PRO A 101 12.16 12.06 -11.33
CA PRO A 101 12.53 12.75 -12.58
C PRO A 101 11.62 12.40 -13.75
N LEU A 102 10.71 11.45 -13.60
CA LEU A 102 9.89 10.95 -14.69
C LEU A 102 8.44 11.37 -14.57
N ILE A 103 8.04 12.01 -13.48
CA ILE A 103 6.64 12.34 -13.24
C ILE A 103 6.44 13.83 -12.98
N GLU A 104 5.21 14.28 -13.16
CA GLU A 104 4.81 15.65 -12.85
C GLU A 104 4.41 15.72 -11.39
N GLY A 105 5.04 16.61 -10.63
CA GLY A 105 4.70 16.78 -9.23
C GLY A 105 4.99 15.54 -8.41
N ASP A 106 4.17 15.29 -7.42
CA ASP A 106 4.38 14.22 -6.46
C ASP A 106 3.42 13.08 -6.63
N VAL A 107 3.80 11.91 -6.06
CA VAL A 107 2.88 10.79 -5.93
C VAL A 107 1.89 11.14 -4.83
N THR A 108 0.60 11.05 -5.11
CA THR A 108 -0.43 11.27 -4.10
C THR A 108 -1.01 9.94 -3.67
N SER A 109 -1.54 9.91 -2.45
CA SER A 109 -2.12 8.69 -1.90
C SER A 109 -3.47 8.98 -1.26
N ARG A 110 -4.40 8.04 -1.44
CA ARG A 110 -5.65 8.02 -0.70
C ARG A 110 -5.76 6.68 -0.02
N ILE A 111 -6.21 6.69 1.23
CA ILE A 111 -6.28 5.48 2.04
C ILE A 111 -7.71 5.32 2.51
N TYR A 112 -8.24 4.11 2.34
CA TYR A 112 -9.62 3.79 2.71
C TYR A 112 -9.64 2.53 3.55
N VAL A 113 -10.56 2.47 4.50
CA VAL A 113 -10.79 1.27 5.29
C VAL A 113 -11.73 0.37 4.48
N VAL A 114 -11.43 -0.92 4.42
CA VAL A 114 -12.27 -1.86 3.70
C VAL A 114 -13.56 -2.06 4.46
N TYR A 115 -14.67 -1.93 3.76
CA TYR A 115 -15.98 -2.16 4.34
C TYR A 115 -16.51 -3.50 3.84
N GLU A 116 -16.85 -4.38 4.76
CA GLU A 116 -17.39 -5.68 4.40
C GLU A 116 -18.89 -5.59 4.36
N SER A 117 -19.46 -5.78 3.19
CA SER A 117 -20.91 -5.79 3.06
C SER A 117 -21.46 -7.01 3.76
N LYS A 118 -22.61 -6.87 4.36
CA LYS A 118 -23.27 -7.98 5.03
C LYS A 118 -24.17 -8.77 4.11
N LYS A 119 -24.17 -8.44 2.85
CA LYS A 119 -25.01 -9.17 1.89
C LYS A 119 -24.36 -10.46 1.43
#